data_016ddb93b370e8ab543dbd4b14bbde9f
#
_entry.id   016ddb93b370e8ab543dbd4b14bbde9f
#
_cell.length_a   1.000
_cell.length_b   1.000
_cell.length_c   1.000
_cell.angle_alpha   90.00
_cell.angle_beta   90.00
_cell.angle_gamma   90.00
#
_symmetry.space_group_name_H-M   'P 1'
#
loop_
_entity.id
_entity.type
_entity.pdbx_description
1 polymer ?
#
loop_
_entity_poly.entity_id
_entity_poly.type
_entity_poly.pdbx_seq_one_letter_code
_entity_poly.pdbx_strand_id
1 'polypeptide(L)' 'MTEKNKQKLVDKVIEQIKKDIADGDVTAIDELLKFCPVENLRGYLSEIEFIK' A
#
# COMPACT_ATOMS: atom_id res chain seq x y z
N MET A 1 16.77 1.49 10.74
CA MET A 1 15.90 2.60 10.37
C MET A 1 14.92 2.90 11.50
N THR A 2 14.76 4.16 11.88
CA THR A 2 13.81 4.53 12.93
C THR A 2 12.39 4.53 12.39
N GLU A 3 11.42 4.45 13.30
CA GLU A 3 10.02 4.48 12.90
C GLU A 3 9.64 5.74 12.13
N LYS A 4 10.24 6.87 12.50
CA LYS A 4 9.98 8.13 11.80
C LYS A 4 10.42 8.06 10.35
N ASN A 5 11.60 7.48 10.09
CA ASN A 5 12.10 7.35 8.73
C ASN A 5 11.24 6.38 7.92
N LYS A 6 10.78 5.32 8.57
CA LYS A 6 9.91 4.35 7.92
C LYS A 6 8.58 5.01 7.55
N GLN A 7 8.03 5.83 8.44
CA GLN A 7 6.76 6.50 8.17
C GLN A 7 6.89 7.47 7.00
N LYS A 8 7.99 8.20 6.92
CA LYS A 8 8.23 9.09 5.79
C LYS A 8 8.29 8.34 4.48
N LEU A 9 8.93 7.18 4.50
CA LEU A 9 9.02 6.35 3.31
C LEU A 9 7.64 5.82 2.91
N VAL A 10 6.87 5.37 3.89
CA VAL A 10 5.50 4.92 3.65
C VAL A 10 4.67 6.03 3.03
N ASP A 11 4.78 7.24 3.55
CA ASP A 11 4.03 8.38 3.03
C ASP A 11 4.39 8.67 1.58
N LYS A 12 5.67 8.58 1.24
CA LYS A 12 6.11 8.78 -0.14
C LYS A 12 5.58 7.69 -1.06
N VAL A 13 5.55 6.46 -0.58
CA VAL A 13 5.01 5.35 -1.35
C VAL A 13 3.52 5.55 -1.60
N ILE A 14 2.79 5.99 -0.59
CA ILE A 14 1.36 6.27 -0.73
C ILE A 14 1.12 7.36 -1.77
N GLU A 15 1.93 8.40 -1.75
CA GLU A 15 1.83 9.47 -2.74
C GLU A 15 2.03 8.94 -4.15
N GLN A 16 3.01 8.07 -4.32
CA GLN A 16 3.30 7.48 -5.62
C GLN A 16 2.17 6.56 -6.07
N ILE A 17 1.58 5.81 -5.12
CA ILE A 17 0.46 4.93 -5.43
C ILE A 17 -0.74 5.75 -5.93
N LYS A 18 -1.02 6.86 -5.27
CA LYS A 18 -2.12 7.74 -5.69
C LYS A 18 -1.91 8.23 -7.12
N LYS A 19 -0.68 8.60 -7.43
CA LYS A 19 -0.33 9.08 -8.75
C LYS A 19 -0.48 7.98 -9.80
N ASP A 20 -0.01 6.79 -9.49
CA ASP A 20 -0.09 5.65 -10.39
C ASP A 20 -1.56 5.29 -10.69
N ILE A 21 -2.39 5.33 -9.68
CA ILE A 21 -3.81 5.05 -9.83
C ILE A 21 -4.47 6.09 -10.73
N ALA A 22 -4.11 7.35 -10.55
CA ALA A 22 -4.63 8.43 -11.37
C ALA A 22 -4.23 8.26 -12.83
N ASP A 23 -3.04 7.71 -13.08
CA ASP A 23 -2.55 7.44 -14.42
C ASP A 23 -3.08 6.12 -15.00
N GLY A 24 -3.75 5.33 -14.18
CA GLY A 24 -4.26 4.03 -14.60
C GLY A 24 -3.21 2.93 -14.63
N ASP A 25 -2.05 3.16 -14.03
CA ASP A 25 -0.95 2.20 -13.99
C ASP A 25 -0.87 1.54 -12.64
N VAL A 26 -1.30 0.29 -12.57
CA VAL A 26 -1.26 -0.47 -11.31
C VAL A 26 -0.16 -1.54 -11.29
N THR A 27 0.67 -1.58 -12.32
CA THR A 27 1.72 -2.59 -12.43
C THR A 27 2.70 -2.54 -11.27
N ALA A 28 3.18 -1.35 -10.94
CA ALA A 28 4.13 -1.18 -9.84
C ALA A 28 3.48 -1.52 -8.50
N ILE A 29 2.20 -1.15 -8.35
CA ILE A 29 1.46 -1.45 -7.13
C ILE A 29 1.28 -2.96 -6.99
N ASP A 30 0.94 -3.63 -8.07
CA ASP A 30 0.78 -5.08 -8.09
C ASP A 30 2.06 -5.78 -7.61
N GLU A 31 3.21 -5.36 -8.15
CA GLU A 31 4.48 -5.93 -7.75
C GLU A 31 4.81 -5.66 -6.29
N LEU A 32 4.53 -4.45 -5.83
CA LEU A 32 4.76 -4.09 -4.44
C LEU A 32 3.93 -4.96 -3.51
N LEU A 33 2.66 -5.17 -3.85
CA LEU A 33 1.76 -5.99 -3.05
C LEU A 33 2.14 -7.45 -3.03
N LYS A 34 2.79 -7.94 -4.08
CA LYS A 34 3.27 -9.33 -4.12
C LYS A 34 4.32 -9.61 -3.05
N PHE A 35 5.04 -8.58 -2.62
CA PHE A 35 6.03 -8.72 -1.55
C PHE A 35 5.43 -8.58 -0.16
N CYS A 36 4.18 -8.18 -0.07
CA CYS A 36 3.52 -8.07 1.23
C CYS A 36 3.05 -9.43 1.72
N PRO A 37 3.19 -9.71 3.02
CA PRO A 37 2.65 -10.94 3.58
C PRO A 37 1.16 -11.05 3.36
N VAL A 38 0.70 -12.26 3.08
CA VAL A 38 -0.71 -12.53 2.84
C VAL A 38 -1.59 -12.05 4.00
N GLU A 39 -1.08 -12.21 5.21
CA GLU A 39 -1.79 -11.80 6.41
C GLU A 39 -2.10 -10.31 6.42
N ASN A 40 -1.15 -9.51 5.96
CA ASN A 40 -1.34 -8.07 5.90
C ASN A 40 -2.39 -7.69 4.87
N LEU A 41 -2.39 -8.38 3.73
CA LEU A 41 -3.36 -8.12 2.67
C LEU A 41 -4.78 -8.48 3.13
N ARG A 42 -4.91 -9.62 3.80
CA ARG A 42 -6.19 -10.05 4.33
C ARG A 42 -6.70 -9.11 5.41
N GLY A 43 -5.79 -8.66 6.28
CA GLY A 43 -6.15 -7.71 7.33
C GLY A 43 -6.70 -6.42 6.76
N TYR A 44 -6.07 -5.93 5.70
CA TYR A 44 -6.52 -4.70 5.04
C TYR A 44 -7.93 -4.87 4.47
N LEU A 45 -8.16 -5.98 3.77
CA LEU A 45 -9.48 -6.24 3.19
C LEU A 45 -10.55 -6.42 4.27
N SER A 46 -10.19 -7.10 5.35
CA SER A 46 -11.14 -7.31 6.46
C SER A 46 -11.61 -6.00 7.06
N GLU A 47 -10.69 -5.05 7.22
CA GLU A 47 -11.05 -3.74 7.75
C GLU A 47 -12.03 -3.01 6.82
N ILE A 48 -11.78 -3.07 5.52
CA ILE A 48 -12.64 -2.44 4.54
C ILE A 48 -14.02 -3.09 4.52
N GLU A 49 -14.06 -4.42 4.54
CA GLU A 49 -15.31 -5.15 4.54
C GLU A 49 -16.14 -4.91 5.80
N PHE A 50 -15.45 -4.70 6.92
CA PHE A 50 -16.12 -4.43 8.18
C PHE A 50 -16.81 -3.07 8.19
N ILE A 51 -16.24 -2.12 7.48
CA ILE A 51 -16.78 -0.77 7.41
C ILE A 51 -18.01 -0.70 6.51
N LYS A 52 -18.12 -1.62 5.60
CA LYS A 52 -19.29 -1.70 4.74
C LYS A 52 -20.50 -2.19 5.50
#